data_f3a3d3eba062dfa7240c2f6c7fbe12dd
#
_entry.id   f3a3d3eba062dfa7240c2f6c7fbe12dd
#
_cell.length_a   1.000
_cell.length_b   1.000
_cell.length_c   1.000
_cell.angle_alpha   90.00
_cell.angle_beta   90.00
_cell.angle_gamma   90.00
#
_symmetry.space_group_name_H-M   'P 1'
#
loop_
_entity.id
_entity.type
_entity.pdbx_description
1 polymer ?
#
loop_
_entity_poly.entity_id
_entity_poly.type
_entity_poly.pdbx_seq_one_letter_code
_entity_poly.pdbx_strand_id
1 'polypeptide(L)'
;MAVLGILKYPHPVLKKRSKEVDRIDEEVKKLIRDMTETMYEASGIGLAACQVGVPRRIIVVDVSPIDPQQSLFAMINPEVISEEGEIDHEEGCLSVPDCLEKVRRKEKVRVRGMSPEGKEIEVSGEGILAMALQHEIDHINGILILDHISRLKREIYRNKLKKERRKEEAL
;
A
#
# COMPACT_ATOMS: atom_id res chain seq x y z
N MET A 1 11.39 -17.36 4.43
CA MET A 1 10.40 -16.38 3.93
C MET A 1 9.06 -17.06 3.71
N ALA A 2 7.99 -16.35 3.92
CA ALA A 2 6.64 -16.89 3.81
C ALA A 2 5.74 -15.94 3.01
N VAL A 3 4.80 -16.51 2.25
CA VAL A 3 3.75 -15.74 1.58
C VAL A 3 2.57 -15.62 2.55
N LEU A 4 2.18 -14.40 2.85
CA LEU A 4 1.11 -14.09 3.78
C LEU A 4 -0.21 -13.86 3.03
N GLY A 5 -1.32 -14.07 3.71
CA GLY A 5 -2.63 -13.75 3.15
C GLY A 5 -2.85 -12.25 3.07
N ILE A 6 -3.28 -11.75 1.91
CA ILE A 6 -3.62 -10.34 1.73
C ILE A 6 -5.09 -10.14 2.08
N LEU A 7 -5.36 -9.27 3.05
CA LEU A 7 -6.71 -8.95 3.47
C LEU A 7 -7.41 -8.10 2.40
N LYS A 8 -8.70 -8.31 2.25
CA LYS A 8 -9.53 -7.63 1.25
C LYS A 8 -10.54 -6.71 1.92
N TYR A 9 -10.83 -5.60 1.25
CA TYR A 9 -11.94 -4.73 1.64
C TYR A 9 -13.25 -5.56 1.74
N PRO A 10 -14.08 -5.40 2.76
CA PRO A 10 -14.08 -4.37 3.80
C PRO A 10 -13.48 -4.78 5.15
N HIS A 11 -12.42 -5.55 5.18
CA HIS A 11 -11.80 -5.95 6.45
C HIS A 11 -11.46 -4.71 7.31
N PRO A 12 -11.86 -4.68 8.59
CA PRO A 12 -11.72 -3.48 9.42
C PRO A 12 -10.31 -2.94 9.59
N VAL A 13 -9.29 -3.80 9.58
CA VAL A 13 -7.90 -3.38 9.76
C VAL A 13 -7.44 -2.40 8.68
N LEU A 14 -8.01 -2.50 7.46
CA LEU A 14 -7.65 -1.65 6.33
C LEU A 14 -8.08 -0.19 6.52
N LYS A 15 -9.02 0.07 7.41
CA LYS A 15 -9.52 1.43 7.69
C LYS A 15 -8.95 2.02 8.96
N LYS A 16 -8.05 1.31 9.63
CA LYS A 16 -7.41 1.78 10.87
C LYS A 16 -6.06 2.43 10.57
N ARG A 17 -5.74 3.47 11.32
CA ARG A 17 -4.39 4.02 11.31
C ARG A 17 -3.45 3.01 11.98
N SER A 18 -2.39 2.64 11.28
CA SER A 18 -1.36 1.74 11.80
C SER A 18 -0.50 2.43 12.86
N LYS A 19 0.03 1.64 13.77
CA LYS A 19 0.87 2.14 14.88
C LYS A 19 2.32 2.27 14.46
N GLU A 20 3.00 3.27 15.02
CA GLU A 20 4.43 3.42 14.83
C GLU A 20 5.20 2.22 15.36
N VAL A 21 6.31 1.93 14.71
CA VAL A 21 7.25 0.90 15.15
C VAL A 21 8.26 1.54 16.07
N ASP A 22 8.30 1.09 17.31
CA ASP A 22 9.21 1.65 18.32
C ASP A 22 10.61 1.01 18.23
N ARG A 23 10.68 -0.23 17.80
CA ARG A 23 11.91 -1.02 17.81
C ARG A 23 11.99 -1.92 16.57
N ILE A 24 13.12 -1.83 15.87
CA ILE A 24 13.39 -2.66 14.69
C ILE A 24 14.13 -3.92 15.16
N ASP A 25 13.36 -4.95 15.49
CA ASP A 25 13.86 -6.25 15.94
C ASP A 25 13.79 -7.29 14.83
N GLU A 26 14.13 -8.53 15.14
CA GLU A 26 14.12 -9.64 14.18
C GLU A 26 12.69 -9.94 13.69
N GLU A 27 11.69 -9.72 14.52
CA GLU A 27 10.28 -9.90 14.13
C GLU A 27 9.88 -8.91 13.02
N VAL A 28 10.27 -7.63 13.17
CA VAL A 28 10.05 -6.61 12.15
C VAL A 28 10.77 -6.96 10.84
N LYS A 29 12.01 -7.38 10.94
CA LYS A 29 12.82 -7.78 9.77
C LYS A 29 12.22 -8.99 9.05
N LYS A 30 11.74 -9.97 9.81
CA LYS A 30 11.05 -11.15 9.26
C LYS A 30 9.77 -10.72 8.55
N LEU A 31 8.98 -9.85 9.17
CA LEU A 31 7.75 -9.34 8.56
C LEU A 31 8.04 -8.66 7.22
N ILE A 32 9.07 -7.84 7.15
CA ILE A 32 9.46 -7.16 5.91
C ILE A 32 9.83 -8.18 4.82
N ARG A 33 10.56 -9.23 5.15
CA ARG A 33 10.90 -10.30 4.19
C ARG A 33 9.64 -11.01 3.69
N ASP A 34 8.74 -11.34 4.60
CA ASP A 34 7.48 -12.01 4.26
C ASP A 34 6.56 -11.11 3.43
N MET A 35 6.50 -9.83 3.75
CA MET A 35 5.76 -8.83 2.95
C MET A 35 6.33 -8.71 1.54
N THR A 36 7.63 -8.69 1.41
CA THR A 36 8.32 -8.58 0.11
C THR A 36 7.98 -9.79 -0.77
N GLU A 37 8.07 -10.98 -0.22
CA GLU A 37 7.72 -12.21 -0.95
C GLU A 37 6.23 -12.22 -1.32
N THR A 38 5.37 -11.83 -0.39
CA THR A 38 3.93 -11.73 -0.62
C THR A 38 3.60 -10.76 -1.76
N MET A 39 4.25 -9.60 -1.78
CA MET A 39 4.10 -8.59 -2.83
C MET A 39 4.46 -9.16 -4.20
N TYR A 40 5.60 -9.83 -4.31
CA TYR A 40 6.05 -10.41 -5.58
C TYR A 40 5.14 -11.55 -6.04
N GLU A 41 4.71 -12.41 -5.12
CA GLU A 41 3.78 -13.49 -5.45
C GLU A 41 2.45 -12.96 -6.00
N ALA A 42 2.01 -11.82 -5.50
CA ALA A 42 0.78 -11.16 -5.96
C ALA A 42 1.00 -10.25 -7.17
N SER A 43 2.21 -10.19 -7.71
CA SER A 43 2.59 -9.31 -8.82
C SER A 43 2.34 -7.81 -8.53
N GLY A 44 2.49 -7.42 -7.26
CA GLY A 44 2.34 -6.05 -6.82
C GLY A 44 3.63 -5.26 -6.89
N ILE A 45 3.51 -3.94 -6.82
CA ILE A 45 4.65 -3.01 -6.78
C ILE A 45 4.80 -2.33 -5.43
N GLY A 46 3.88 -2.58 -4.52
CA GLY A 46 3.91 -2.08 -3.15
C GLY A 46 3.00 -2.89 -2.25
N LEU A 47 3.30 -2.85 -0.95
CA LEU A 47 2.48 -3.50 0.06
C LEU A 47 2.72 -2.83 1.42
N ALA A 48 1.64 -2.63 2.17
CA ALA A 48 1.70 -2.12 3.53
C ALA A 48 1.38 -3.24 4.53
N ALA A 49 1.97 -3.18 5.72
CA ALA A 49 1.84 -4.24 6.71
C ALA A 49 0.39 -4.51 7.14
N CYS A 50 -0.46 -3.49 7.18
CA CYS A 50 -1.88 -3.66 7.51
C CYS A 50 -2.61 -4.58 6.52
N GLN A 51 -2.16 -4.64 5.26
CA GLN A 51 -2.76 -5.50 4.26
C GLN A 51 -2.52 -6.99 4.53
N VAL A 52 -1.55 -7.32 5.35
CA VAL A 52 -1.31 -8.69 5.81
C VAL A 52 -1.69 -8.89 7.28
N GLY A 53 -2.51 -8.00 7.80
CA GLY A 53 -3.09 -8.12 9.14
C GLY A 53 -2.23 -7.57 10.28
N VAL A 54 -1.15 -6.87 9.97
CA VAL A 54 -0.26 -6.29 10.97
C VAL A 54 -0.37 -4.76 10.93
N PRO A 55 -1.11 -4.13 11.86
CA PRO A 55 -1.36 -2.68 11.80
C PRO A 55 -0.16 -1.87 12.32
N ARG A 56 0.97 -1.99 11.66
CA ARG A 56 2.22 -1.28 11.94
C ARG A 56 2.65 -0.47 10.74
N ARG A 57 3.34 0.63 10.97
CA ARG A 57 3.72 1.58 9.93
C ARG A 57 4.96 1.11 9.17
N ILE A 58 4.75 0.09 8.32
CA ILE A 58 5.80 -0.53 7.51
C ILE A 58 5.27 -0.67 6.09
N ILE A 59 6.08 -0.26 5.11
CA ILE A 59 5.77 -0.43 3.69
C ILE A 59 6.95 -1.07 2.96
N VAL A 60 6.66 -1.80 1.89
CA VAL A 60 7.65 -2.28 0.92
C VAL A 60 7.23 -1.79 -0.46
N VAL A 61 8.19 -1.37 -1.27
CA VAL A 61 7.94 -0.81 -2.61
C VAL A 61 9.00 -1.30 -3.57
N ASP A 62 8.57 -1.78 -4.72
CA ASP A 62 9.46 -2.10 -5.84
C ASP A 62 8.75 -1.79 -7.16
N VAL A 63 9.08 -0.66 -7.76
CA VAL A 63 8.51 -0.24 -9.04
C VAL A 63 9.41 -0.59 -10.23
N SER A 64 10.47 -1.38 -9.99
CA SER A 64 11.41 -1.78 -11.05
C SER A 64 10.78 -2.47 -12.26
N PRO A 65 9.66 -3.21 -12.14
CA PRO A 65 8.98 -3.76 -13.32
C PRO A 65 8.47 -2.69 -14.30
N ILE A 66 8.26 -1.47 -13.82
CA ILE A 66 7.75 -0.34 -14.62
C ILE A 66 8.88 0.67 -14.89
N ASP A 67 9.69 0.95 -13.88
CA ASP A 67 10.84 1.87 -13.98
C ASP A 67 12.13 1.13 -13.57
N PRO A 68 12.90 0.62 -14.55
CA PRO A 68 14.10 -0.18 -14.27
C PRO A 68 15.23 0.55 -13.52
N GLN A 69 15.16 1.85 -13.38
CA GLN A 69 16.14 2.63 -12.61
C GLN A 69 15.89 2.53 -11.11
N GLN A 70 14.72 2.03 -10.72
CA GLN A 70 14.35 1.87 -9.32
C GLN A 70 14.66 0.47 -8.82
N SER A 71 14.71 0.32 -7.50
CA SER A 71 14.95 -0.97 -6.85
C SER A 71 14.07 -1.12 -5.62
N LEU A 72 13.95 -2.36 -5.16
CA LEU A 72 13.20 -2.68 -3.94
C LEU A 72 13.73 -1.89 -2.73
N PHE A 73 12.82 -1.36 -1.94
CA PHE A 73 13.15 -0.85 -0.61
C PHE A 73 12.00 -1.10 0.36
N ALA A 74 12.33 -1.11 1.65
CA ALA A 74 11.37 -1.13 2.73
C ALA A 74 11.58 0.13 3.57
N MET A 75 10.51 0.66 4.12
CA MET A 75 10.57 1.84 4.97
C MET A 75 9.68 1.68 6.18
N ILE A 76 10.22 1.99 7.35
CA ILE A 76 9.56 1.91 8.63
C ILE A 76 9.26 3.34 9.10
N ASN A 77 8.05 3.57 9.58
CA ASN A 77 7.56 4.88 10.00
C ASN A 77 7.72 5.96 8.90
N PRO A 78 7.27 5.70 7.67
CA PRO A 78 7.43 6.66 6.58
C PRO A 78 6.60 7.92 6.83
N GLU A 79 7.18 9.06 6.45
CA GLU A 79 6.57 10.38 6.59
C GLU A 79 6.84 11.20 5.33
N VAL A 80 5.81 11.78 4.76
CA VAL A 80 5.95 12.70 3.62
C VAL A 80 6.48 14.03 4.16
N ILE A 81 7.66 14.45 3.72
CA ILE A 81 8.30 15.68 4.17
C ILE A 81 8.25 16.80 3.14
N SER A 82 7.92 16.49 1.90
CA SER A 82 7.81 17.47 0.81
C SER A 82 6.93 16.90 -0.29
N GLU A 83 6.11 17.74 -0.88
CA GLU A 83 5.25 17.35 -1.99
C GLU A 83 5.07 18.50 -2.97
N GLU A 84 4.92 18.19 -4.26
CA GLU A 84 4.83 19.16 -5.32
C GLU A 84 3.98 18.65 -6.47
N GLY A 85 3.18 19.55 -7.05
CA GLY A 85 2.38 19.26 -8.23
C GLY A 85 1.21 18.33 -7.98
N GLU A 86 0.46 18.04 -9.02
CA GLU A 86 -0.65 17.10 -9.02
C GLU A 86 -0.72 16.37 -10.34
N ILE A 87 -1.04 15.08 -10.29
CA ILE A 87 -1.19 14.23 -11.47
C ILE A 87 -2.22 13.16 -11.19
N ASP A 88 -2.95 12.75 -12.22
CA ASP A 88 -3.89 11.63 -12.13
C ASP A 88 -3.20 10.35 -12.58
N HIS A 89 -3.34 9.30 -11.77
CA HIS A 89 -2.88 7.95 -12.10
C HIS A 89 -4.05 6.99 -12.04
N GLU A 90 -4.07 6.03 -12.95
CA GLU A 90 -4.97 4.90 -12.87
C GLU A 90 -4.36 3.87 -11.91
N GLU A 91 -5.09 3.55 -10.84
CA GLU A 91 -4.59 2.70 -9.76
C GLU A 91 -5.51 1.53 -9.48
N GLY A 92 -4.88 0.40 -9.16
CA GLY A 92 -5.52 -0.74 -8.56
C GLY A 92 -4.91 -1.02 -7.20
N CYS A 93 -5.48 -1.94 -6.45
CA CYS A 93 -4.99 -2.31 -5.12
C CYS A 93 -5.23 -3.80 -4.87
N LEU A 94 -4.24 -4.48 -4.31
CA LEU A 94 -4.33 -5.90 -3.97
C LEU A 94 -5.44 -6.18 -2.95
N SER A 95 -5.78 -5.20 -2.11
CA SER A 95 -6.85 -5.31 -1.10
C SER A 95 -8.22 -4.86 -1.61
N VAL A 96 -8.30 -4.29 -2.82
CA VAL A 96 -9.56 -3.84 -3.44
C VAL A 96 -9.61 -4.45 -4.85
N PRO A 97 -9.87 -5.75 -4.94
CA PRO A 97 -9.83 -6.47 -6.23
C PRO A 97 -10.88 -5.94 -7.21
N ASP A 98 -10.54 -6.00 -8.49
CA ASP A 98 -11.41 -5.57 -9.60
C ASP A 98 -11.80 -4.09 -9.56
N CYS A 99 -11.05 -3.28 -8.84
CA CYS A 99 -11.23 -1.84 -8.79
C CYS A 99 -10.02 -1.17 -9.47
N LEU A 100 -10.28 -0.48 -10.56
CA LEU A 100 -9.27 0.26 -11.31
C LEU A 100 -9.83 1.64 -11.57
N GLU A 101 -9.26 2.67 -10.94
CA GLU A 101 -9.82 4.01 -10.93
C GLU A 101 -8.72 5.06 -10.99
N LYS A 102 -9.05 6.21 -11.55
CA LYS A 102 -8.16 7.37 -11.51
C LYS A 102 -8.12 7.97 -10.13
N VAL A 103 -6.91 8.16 -9.63
CA VAL A 103 -6.65 8.78 -8.33
C VAL A 103 -5.72 9.97 -8.54
N ARG A 104 -6.07 11.12 -7.96
CA ARG A 104 -5.21 12.29 -7.98
C ARG A 104 -4.15 12.17 -6.92
N ARG A 105 -2.89 12.30 -7.35
CA ARG A 105 -1.71 12.18 -6.50
C ARG A 105 -0.83 13.41 -6.64
N LYS A 106 0.06 13.62 -5.68
CA LYS A 106 1.15 14.57 -5.85
C LYS A 106 2.12 14.01 -6.90
N GLU A 107 2.58 14.87 -7.77
CA GLU A 107 3.50 14.48 -8.86
C GLU A 107 4.86 14.09 -8.32
N LYS A 108 5.34 14.82 -7.31
CA LYS A 108 6.64 14.59 -6.67
C LYS A 108 6.46 14.56 -5.16
N VAL A 109 7.10 13.60 -4.51
CA VAL A 109 7.11 13.49 -3.05
C VAL A 109 8.50 13.16 -2.56
N ARG A 110 8.83 13.65 -1.36
CA ARG A 110 9.98 13.18 -0.59
C ARG A 110 9.46 12.56 0.68
N VAL A 111 9.93 11.36 0.95
CA VAL A 111 9.49 10.56 2.10
C VAL A 111 10.71 10.20 2.93
N ARG A 112 10.60 10.36 4.23
CA ARG A 112 11.63 10.01 5.20
C ARG A 112 11.12 8.90 6.10
N GLY A 113 11.98 7.98 6.46
CA GLY A 113 11.68 6.91 7.39
C GLY A 113 12.94 6.17 7.76
N MET A 114 12.77 4.99 8.36
CA MET A 114 13.88 4.14 8.77
C MET A 114 14.02 2.95 7.85
N SER A 115 15.24 2.58 7.54
CA SER A 115 15.53 1.33 6.83
C SER A 115 15.41 0.14 7.80
N PRO A 116 15.33 -1.10 7.28
CA PRO A 116 15.36 -2.29 8.14
C PRO A 116 16.63 -2.40 9.00
N GLU A 117 17.70 -1.73 8.62
CA GLU A 117 18.96 -1.70 9.39
C GLU A 117 18.97 -0.60 10.46
N GLY A 118 17.86 0.14 10.61
CA GLY A 118 17.74 1.19 11.62
C GLY A 118 18.36 2.52 11.25
N LYS A 119 18.65 2.75 9.98
CA LYS A 119 19.21 4.01 9.48
C LYS A 119 18.09 4.89 8.94
N GLU A 120 18.20 6.20 9.17
CA GLU A 120 17.29 7.16 8.54
C GLU A 120 17.56 7.21 7.04
N ILE A 121 16.52 7.10 6.23
CA ILE A 121 16.59 7.17 4.78
C ILE A 121 15.57 8.15 4.23
N GLU A 122 15.88 8.75 3.10
CA GLU A 122 14.96 9.57 2.34
C GLU A 122 14.83 9.00 0.93
N VAL A 123 13.60 9.01 0.42
CA VAL A 123 13.32 8.61 -0.96
C VAL A 123 12.58 9.76 -1.63
N SER A 124 13.14 10.23 -2.76
CA SER A 124 12.47 11.21 -3.61
C SER A 124 11.83 10.49 -4.77
N GLY A 125 10.51 10.57 -4.86
CA GLY A 125 9.73 9.88 -5.88
C GLY A 125 9.09 10.85 -6.87
N GLU A 126 9.05 10.41 -8.13
CA GLU A 126 8.36 11.07 -9.22
C GLU A 126 7.70 9.97 -10.06
N GLY A 127 6.62 10.29 -10.77
CA GLY A 127 5.93 9.31 -11.59
C GLY A 127 5.39 8.13 -10.80
N ILE A 128 5.66 6.92 -11.27
CA ILE A 128 5.14 5.69 -10.65
C ILE A 128 5.65 5.50 -9.21
N LEU A 129 6.87 5.89 -8.92
CA LEU A 129 7.42 5.81 -7.57
C LEU A 129 6.67 6.73 -6.61
N ALA A 130 6.38 7.97 -7.02
CA ALA A 130 5.61 8.90 -6.21
C ALA A 130 4.20 8.36 -5.94
N MET A 131 3.56 7.77 -6.95
CA MET A 131 2.24 7.16 -6.81
C MET A 131 2.29 5.99 -5.81
N ALA A 132 3.24 5.08 -5.97
CA ALA A 132 3.36 3.92 -5.09
C ALA A 132 3.62 4.33 -3.64
N LEU A 133 4.51 5.28 -3.38
CA LEU A 133 4.78 5.80 -2.05
C LEU A 133 3.51 6.35 -1.39
N GLN A 134 2.76 7.17 -2.11
CA GLN A 134 1.52 7.75 -1.58
C GLN A 134 0.44 6.70 -1.34
N HIS A 135 0.33 5.72 -2.23
CA HIS A 135 -0.62 4.62 -2.11
C HIS A 135 -0.34 3.80 -0.83
N GLU A 136 0.92 3.43 -0.59
CA GLU A 136 1.27 2.63 0.58
C GLU A 136 1.18 3.44 1.89
N ILE A 137 1.53 4.72 1.86
CA ILE A 137 1.35 5.59 3.03
C ILE A 137 -0.14 5.79 3.35
N ASP A 138 -1.00 5.88 2.33
CA ASP A 138 -2.45 5.89 2.54
C ASP A 138 -2.88 4.66 3.35
N HIS A 139 -2.42 3.46 2.97
CA HIS A 139 -2.78 2.24 3.68
C HIS A 139 -2.47 2.30 5.17
N ILE A 140 -1.29 2.77 5.54
CA ILE A 140 -0.93 2.86 6.97
C ILE A 140 -1.67 3.98 7.70
N ASN A 141 -2.34 4.86 6.97
CA ASN A 141 -3.25 5.88 7.53
C ASN A 141 -4.73 5.45 7.48
N GLY A 142 -5.01 4.22 7.04
CA GLY A 142 -6.37 3.69 6.95
C GLY A 142 -7.15 4.22 5.74
N ILE A 143 -6.46 4.63 4.68
CA ILE A 143 -7.04 5.20 3.46
C ILE A 143 -6.87 4.22 2.31
N LEU A 144 -7.94 3.98 1.57
CA LEU A 144 -7.97 3.11 0.38
C LEU A 144 -8.23 3.95 -0.88
N ILE A 145 -7.97 3.36 -2.05
CA ILE A 145 -8.32 4.02 -3.32
C ILE A 145 -9.81 4.38 -3.38
N LEU A 146 -10.68 3.60 -2.74
CA LEU A 146 -12.11 3.87 -2.62
C LEU A 146 -12.41 5.22 -1.97
N ASP A 147 -11.52 5.71 -1.12
CA ASP A 147 -11.68 7.01 -0.45
C ASP A 147 -11.36 8.20 -1.37
N HIS A 148 -10.71 7.94 -2.50
CA HIS A 148 -10.34 8.96 -3.48
C HIS A 148 -11.32 9.06 -4.66
N ILE A 149 -12.23 8.12 -4.80
CA ILE A 149 -13.18 8.09 -5.91
C ILE A 149 -14.53 8.70 -5.50
N SER A 150 -15.40 8.98 -6.48
CA SER A 150 -16.72 9.54 -6.21
C SER A 150 -17.56 8.62 -5.35
N ARG A 151 -18.51 9.21 -4.62
CA ARG A 151 -19.47 8.45 -3.82
C ARG A 151 -20.26 7.45 -4.68
N LEU A 152 -20.63 7.85 -5.88
CA LEU A 152 -21.37 6.98 -6.81
C LEU A 152 -20.54 5.75 -7.20
N LYS A 153 -19.29 5.94 -7.61
CA LYS A 153 -18.39 4.84 -7.98
C LYS A 153 -18.13 3.91 -6.80
N ARG A 154 -17.99 4.47 -5.60
CA ARG A 154 -17.81 3.70 -4.36
C ARG A 154 -19.03 2.82 -4.08
N GLU A 155 -20.21 3.36 -4.20
CA GLU A 155 -21.46 2.61 -3.98
C GLU A 155 -21.64 1.51 -5.02
N ILE A 156 -21.30 1.77 -6.28
CA ILE A 156 -21.35 0.76 -7.35
C ILE A 156 -20.42 -0.40 -7.00
N TYR A 157 -19.20 -0.11 -6.57
CA TYR A 157 -18.22 -1.13 -6.16
C TYR A 157 -18.74 -1.95 -4.97
N ARG A 158 -19.25 -1.28 -3.94
CA ARG A 158 -19.81 -1.94 -2.75
C ARG A 158 -20.96 -2.88 -3.11
N ASN A 159 -21.86 -2.45 -3.97
CA ASN A 159 -22.99 -3.26 -4.41
C ASN A 159 -22.55 -4.47 -5.22
N LYS A 160 -21.57 -4.30 -6.09
CA LYS A 160 -20.96 -5.41 -6.85
C LYS A 160 -20.34 -6.43 -5.91
N LEU A 161 -19.60 -5.98 -4.91
CA LEU A 161 -18.96 -6.83 -3.91
C LEU A 161 -19.99 -7.63 -3.10
N LYS A 162 -21.09 -7.02 -2.71
CA LYS A 162 -22.21 -7.69 -2.00
C LYS A 162 -22.83 -8.77 -2.86
N LYS A 163 -23.03 -8.52 -4.15
CA LYS A 163 -23.57 -9.52 -5.09
C LYS A 163 -22.65 -10.73 -5.23
N GLU A 164 -21.36 -10.50 -5.35
CA GLU A 164 -20.36 -11.57 -5.44
C GLU A 164 -20.34 -12.44 -4.19
N ARG A 165 -20.43 -11.83 -2.99
CA ARG A 165 -20.53 -12.55 -1.72
C ARG A 165 -21.78 -13.42 -1.64
N ARG A 166 -22.93 -12.90 -2.07
CA ARG A 166 -24.19 -13.67 -2.08
C ARG A 166 -24.09 -14.88 -2.99
N LYS A 167 -23.42 -14.76 -4.14
CA LYS A 167 -23.19 -15.88 -5.05
C LYS A 167 -22.30 -16.94 -4.42
N GLU A 168 -21.25 -16.54 -3.72
CA GLU A 168 -20.35 -17.47 -3.01
C GLU A 168 -21.09 -18.20 -1.90
N GLU A 169 -21.93 -17.51 -1.12
CA GLU A 169 -22.73 -18.09 -0.05
C GLU A 169 -23.82 -19.06 -0.56
N ALA A 170 -24.30 -18.85 -1.79
CA ALA A 170 -25.32 -19.70 -2.42
C ALA A 170 -24.75 -21.01 -2.99
N LEU A 171 -23.44 -21.16 -3.08
CA LEU A 171 -22.74 -22.36 -3.52
C LEU A 171 -22.39 -23.24 -2.29
#